data_3617f5371ab86d213c5d00963d24f1c1
#
_entry.id   3617f5371ab86d213c5d00963d24f1c1
#
_cell.length_a   1.000
_cell.length_b   1.000
_cell.length_c   1.000
_cell.angle_alpha   90.00
_cell.angle_beta   90.00
_cell.angle_gamma   90.00
#
_symmetry.space_group_name_H-M   'P 1'
#
loop_
_entity.id
_entity.type
_entity.pdbx_description
1 polymer ?
#
loop_
_entity_poly.entity_id
_entity_poly.type
_entity_poly.pdbx_seq_one_letter_code
_entity_poly.pdbx_strand_id
1 'polypeptide(L)'
;MNDPNVLTADVGVVGAGPGGMAAARSLAAAGLSVVVLDEGPAAGGQIFRQLPPGATGAQLAEPPSHHHGHALLGAFAASSRQHVRSAVVWDAKPGRLWFEHDGRSKLLRCQRIVLAPGAYDRCIPFPGWTLPGVVTAGALQVM
;
A
#
# COMPACT_ATOMS: atom_id res chain seq x y z
N MET A 1 -11.80 14.38 -24.76
CA MET A 1 -10.65 13.49 -24.99
C MET A 1 -10.06 13.19 -23.62
N ASN A 2 -10.17 11.96 -23.12
CA ASN A 2 -9.61 11.63 -21.81
C ASN A 2 -8.10 11.45 -21.97
N ASP A 3 -7.31 12.22 -21.23
CA ASP A 3 -5.86 12.04 -21.16
C ASP A 3 -5.56 10.71 -20.46
N PRO A 4 -4.87 9.75 -21.09
CA PRO A 4 -4.57 8.44 -20.49
C PRO A 4 -3.68 8.54 -19.25
N ASN A 5 -3.05 9.67 -19.01
CA ASN A 5 -2.22 9.93 -17.85
C ASN A 5 -3.00 10.56 -16.68
N VAL A 6 -4.30 10.82 -16.84
CA VAL A 6 -5.13 11.42 -15.80
C VAL A 6 -6.20 10.45 -15.34
N LEU A 7 -6.17 10.10 -14.07
CA LEU A 7 -7.23 9.38 -13.37
C LEU A 7 -8.13 10.36 -12.62
N THR A 8 -9.38 9.99 -12.40
CA THR A 8 -10.34 10.76 -11.59
C THR A 8 -11.08 9.84 -10.64
N ALA A 9 -11.33 10.31 -9.41
CA ALA A 9 -12.10 9.60 -8.40
C ALA A 9 -12.71 10.60 -7.40
N ASP A 10 -13.64 10.16 -6.56
CA ASP A 10 -14.08 10.95 -5.41
C ASP A 10 -12.98 11.00 -4.36
N VAL A 11 -12.31 9.85 -4.12
CA VAL A 11 -11.26 9.75 -3.12
C VAL A 11 -10.01 9.06 -3.68
N GLY A 12 -8.86 9.72 -3.49
CA GLY A 12 -7.54 9.12 -3.68
C GLY A 12 -7.00 8.62 -2.34
N VAL A 13 -6.56 7.36 -2.29
CA VAL A 13 -5.93 6.77 -1.11
C VAL A 13 -4.47 6.47 -1.45
N VAL A 14 -3.54 6.93 -0.62
CA VAL A 14 -2.11 6.67 -0.76
C VAL A 14 -1.72 5.58 0.23
N GLY A 15 -1.27 4.45 -0.30
CA GLY A 15 -0.89 3.26 0.45
C GLY A 15 -2.01 2.21 0.54
N ALA A 16 -1.67 0.94 0.24
CA ALA A 16 -2.53 -0.23 0.38
C ALA A 16 -2.09 -1.14 1.54
N GLY A 17 -1.53 -0.57 2.58
CA GLY A 17 -1.36 -1.22 3.87
C GLY A 17 -2.71 -1.39 4.60
N PRO A 18 -2.73 -1.95 5.83
CA PRO A 18 -3.97 -2.21 6.57
C PRO A 18 -4.90 -1.00 6.68
N GLY A 19 -4.35 0.17 7.01
CA GLY A 19 -5.11 1.42 7.14
C GLY A 19 -5.72 1.88 5.81
N GLY A 20 -4.94 1.87 4.72
CA GLY A 20 -5.40 2.25 3.40
C GLY A 20 -6.46 1.30 2.84
N MET A 21 -6.27 -0.02 3.03
CA MET A 21 -7.25 -1.02 2.63
C MET A 21 -8.58 -0.86 3.37
N ALA A 22 -8.53 -0.65 4.69
CA ALA A 22 -9.73 -0.44 5.50
C ALA A 22 -10.48 0.83 5.07
N ALA A 23 -9.75 1.94 4.87
CA ALA A 23 -10.32 3.19 4.40
C ALA A 23 -10.96 3.03 3.02
N ALA A 24 -10.23 2.47 2.05
CA ALA A 24 -10.72 2.28 0.69
C ALA A 24 -11.99 1.42 0.64
N ARG A 25 -12.04 0.33 1.43
CA ARG A 25 -13.22 -0.52 1.54
C ARG A 25 -14.42 0.23 2.09
N SER A 26 -14.24 0.98 3.17
CA SER A 26 -15.33 1.73 3.80
C SER A 26 -15.88 2.82 2.88
N LEU A 27 -15.00 3.52 2.16
CA LEU A 27 -15.38 4.54 1.19
C LEU A 27 -16.12 3.95 -0.02
N ALA A 28 -15.63 2.82 -0.55
CA ALA A 28 -16.30 2.12 -1.64
C ALA A 28 -17.68 1.57 -1.22
N ALA A 29 -17.81 1.07 0.02
CA ALA A 29 -19.10 0.63 0.57
C ALA A 29 -20.08 1.81 0.76
N ALA A 30 -19.59 3.02 0.94
CA ALA A 30 -20.40 4.25 0.94
C ALA A 30 -20.76 4.76 -0.46
N GLY A 31 -20.44 4.02 -1.52
CA GLY A 31 -20.76 4.37 -2.91
C GLY A 31 -19.82 5.38 -3.56
N LEU A 32 -18.69 5.70 -2.95
CA LEU A 32 -17.69 6.61 -3.51
C LEU A 32 -16.78 5.87 -4.50
N SER A 33 -16.39 6.54 -5.57
CA SER A 33 -15.33 6.08 -6.46
C SER A 33 -13.97 6.25 -5.78
N VAL A 34 -13.18 5.18 -5.69
CA VAL A 34 -11.92 5.16 -4.94
C VAL A 34 -10.79 4.68 -5.85
N VAL A 35 -9.71 5.44 -5.87
CA VAL A 35 -8.42 5.02 -6.45
C VAL A 35 -7.40 4.90 -5.34
N VAL A 36 -6.78 3.72 -5.23
CA VAL A 36 -5.70 3.45 -4.28
C VAL A 36 -4.39 3.40 -5.05
N LEU A 37 -3.43 4.22 -4.65
CA LEU A 37 -2.07 4.25 -5.20
C LEU A 37 -1.14 3.61 -4.18
N ASP A 38 -0.40 2.59 -4.57
CA ASP A 38 0.53 1.87 -3.68
C ASP A 38 1.85 1.59 -4.40
N GLU A 39 2.96 1.85 -3.72
CA GLU A 39 4.30 1.62 -4.27
C GLU A 39 4.63 0.13 -4.38
N GLY A 40 3.99 -0.70 -3.57
CA GLY A 40 4.20 -2.14 -3.56
C GLY A 40 3.56 -2.84 -4.77
N PRO A 41 4.07 -4.02 -5.14
CA PRO A 41 3.50 -4.85 -6.21
C PRO A 41 2.20 -5.54 -5.78
N ALA A 42 1.89 -5.55 -4.48
CA ALA A 42 0.68 -6.16 -3.91
C ALA A 42 0.20 -5.37 -2.69
N ALA A 43 -1.11 -5.44 -2.41
CA ALA A 43 -1.68 -4.87 -1.19
C ALA A 43 -1.20 -5.64 0.06
N GLY A 44 -1.30 -5.01 1.24
CA GLY A 44 -0.92 -5.60 2.54
C GLY A 44 0.11 -4.77 3.28
N GLY A 45 0.90 -3.97 2.57
CA GLY A 45 1.95 -3.15 3.15
C GLY A 45 3.02 -3.99 3.83
N GLN A 46 3.64 -3.45 4.88
CA GLN A 46 4.72 -4.12 5.62
C GLN A 46 4.21 -5.27 6.49
N ILE A 47 2.99 -5.15 7.04
CA ILE A 47 2.42 -6.09 8.02
C ILE A 47 1.89 -7.36 7.35
N PHE A 48 1.19 -7.22 6.21
CA PHE A 48 0.60 -8.34 5.49
C PHE A 48 1.28 -8.54 4.14
N ARG A 49 2.61 -8.54 4.16
CA ARG A 49 3.42 -8.71 2.95
C ARG A 49 3.09 -10.03 2.26
N GLN A 50 2.66 -9.94 1.03
CA GLN A 50 2.42 -11.12 0.20
C GLN A 50 3.72 -11.58 -0.46
N LEU A 51 3.90 -12.88 -0.54
CA LEU A 51 5.01 -13.46 -1.31
C LEU A 51 4.79 -13.20 -2.81
N PRO A 52 5.87 -12.97 -3.57
CA PRO A 52 5.77 -12.87 -5.01
C PRO A 52 5.14 -14.14 -5.62
N PRO A 53 4.39 -14.03 -6.73
CA PRO A 53 3.86 -15.19 -7.43
C PRO A 53 4.96 -16.18 -7.75
N GLY A 54 4.80 -17.47 -7.38
CA GLY A 54 5.78 -18.53 -7.61
C GLY A 54 6.83 -18.69 -6.48
N ALA A 55 6.82 -17.88 -5.46
CA ALA A 55 7.65 -18.12 -4.29
C ALA A 55 7.06 -19.30 -3.47
N THR A 56 7.79 -20.42 -3.45
CA THR A 56 7.49 -21.56 -2.59
C THR A 56 8.11 -21.34 -1.22
N GLY A 57 7.46 -20.54 -0.41
CA GLY A 57 7.86 -20.33 0.99
C GLY A 57 7.21 -21.36 1.91
N ALA A 58 7.59 -22.62 1.80
CA ALA A 58 7.08 -23.69 2.67
C ALA A 58 7.49 -23.58 4.16
N GLN A 59 8.02 -22.44 4.61
CA GLN A 59 8.69 -22.36 5.92
C GLN A 59 8.42 -21.11 6.73
N LEU A 60 7.58 -20.21 6.26
CA LEU A 60 7.11 -19.15 7.15
C LEU A 60 5.78 -19.61 7.74
N ALA A 61 5.85 -20.17 8.96
CA ALA A 61 4.64 -20.34 9.77
C ALA A 61 3.96 -18.96 9.84
N GLU A 62 2.79 -18.85 9.21
CA GLU A 62 2.04 -17.59 9.23
C GLU A 62 1.73 -17.23 10.67
N PRO A 63 2.15 -16.05 11.15
CA PRO A 63 1.78 -15.61 12.48
C PRO A 63 0.25 -15.57 12.60
N PRO A 64 -0.34 -15.83 13.77
CA PRO A 64 -1.80 -15.76 13.98
C PRO A 64 -2.43 -14.44 13.56
N SER A 65 -1.67 -13.34 13.57
CA SER A 65 -2.06 -12.02 13.05
C SER A 65 -2.36 -12.01 11.55
N HIS A 66 -1.82 -12.96 10.77
CA HIS A 66 -2.04 -13.05 9.33
C HIS A 66 -3.46 -13.51 8.97
N HIS A 67 -4.15 -14.25 9.84
CA HIS A 67 -5.56 -14.61 9.59
C HIS A 67 -6.47 -13.39 9.44
N HIS A 68 -6.26 -12.35 10.27
CA HIS A 68 -6.96 -11.07 10.09
C HIS A 68 -6.54 -10.35 8.81
N GLY A 69 -5.28 -10.49 8.43
CA GLY A 69 -4.73 -9.96 7.18
C GLY A 69 -5.41 -10.55 5.95
N HIS A 70 -5.59 -11.87 5.90
CA HIS A 70 -6.26 -12.55 4.78
C HIS A 70 -7.71 -12.09 4.61
N ALA A 71 -8.45 -11.94 5.70
CA ALA A 71 -9.83 -11.44 5.65
C ALA A 71 -9.88 -10.00 5.12
N LEU A 72 -8.96 -9.14 5.56
CA LEU A 72 -8.87 -7.76 5.08
C LEU A 72 -8.47 -7.69 3.61
N LEU A 73 -7.47 -8.46 3.19
CA LEU A 73 -7.02 -8.56 1.80
C LEU A 73 -8.15 -9.06 0.88
N GLY A 74 -8.87 -10.12 1.29
CA GLY A 74 -10.02 -10.65 0.55
C GLY A 74 -11.14 -9.63 0.42
N ALA A 75 -11.50 -8.95 1.50
CA ALA A 75 -12.51 -7.91 1.50
C ALA A 75 -12.08 -6.69 0.67
N PHE A 76 -10.80 -6.33 0.71
CA PHE A 76 -10.25 -5.28 -0.15
C PHE A 76 -10.29 -5.70 -1.62
N ALA A 77 -9.90 -6.93 -1.96
CA ALA A 77 -9.95 -7.44 -3.33
C ALA A 77 -11.38 -7.45 -3.90
N ALA A 78 -12.39 -7.74 -3.08
CA ALA A 78 -13.79 -7.75 -3.48
C ALA A 78 -14.45 -6.36 -3.53
N SER A 79 -13.81 -5.31 -3.04
CA SER A 79 -14.40 -3.97 -3.02
C SER A 79 -14.34 -3.27 -4.38
N SER A 80 -15.35 -2.43 -4.66
CA SER A 80 -15.42 -1.64 -5.90
C SER A 80 -14.47 -0.44 -5.83
N ARG A 81 -13.20 -0.67 -6.14
CA ARG A 81 -12.15 0.37 -6.20
C ARG A 81 -11.16 0.06 -7.33
N GLN A 82 -10.44 1.07 -7.75
CA GLN A 82 -9.26 0.89 -8.61
C GLN A 82 -8.00 0.86 -7.75
N HIS A 83 -7.21 -0.20 -7.84
CA HIS A 83 -5.91 -0.32 -7.17
C HIS A 83 -4.78 -0.25 -8.22
N VAL A 84 -3.98 0.81 -8.15
CA VAL A 84 -2.79 1.02 -8.98
C VAL A 84 -1.58 0.63 -8.16
N ARG A 85 -1.02 -0.52 -8.48
CA ARG A 85 0.18 -1.09 -7.85
C ARG A 85 1.44 -0.50 -8.48
N SER A 86 2.57 -0.60 -7.79
CA SER A 86 3.85 -0.06 -8.26
C SER A 86 3.73 1.41 -8.68
N ALA A 87 2.94 2.17 -7.91
CA ALA A 87 2.64 3.58 -8.13
C ALA A 87 3.27 4.42 -7.02
N VAL A 88 4.33 5.14 -7.34
CA VAL A 88 5.07 5.98 -6.39
C VAL A 88 4.49 7.39 -6.42
N VAL A 89 3.80 7.78 -5.35
CA VAL A 89 3.31 9.15 -5.19
C VAL A 89 4.47 10.05 -4.77
N TRP A 90 4.77 11.07 -5.57
CA TRP A 90 5.89 11.96 -5.32
C TRP A 90 5.50 13.41 -5.01
N ASP A 91 4.25 13.81 -5.29
CA ASP A 91 3.72 15.12 -4.86
C ASP A 91 2.21 15.02 -4.59
N ALA A 92 1.73 15.84 -3.66
CA ALA A 92 0.33 15.93 -3.27
C ALA A 92 -0.08 17.36 -2.99
N LYS A 93 -1.21 17.78 -3.60
CA LYS A 93 -1.88 19.05 -3.32
C LYS A 93 -3.37 18.80 -3.14
N PRO A 94 -4.12 19.71 -2.54
CA PRO A 94 -5.56 19.56 -2.42
C PRO A 94 -6.21 19.16 -3.75
N GLY A 95 -6.85 17.99 -3.77
CA GLY A 95 -7.51 17.45 -4.94
C GLY A 95 -6.63 16.85 -6.03
N ARG A 96 -5.32 16.71 -5.81
CA ARG A 96 -4.38 16.22 -6.81
C ARG A 96 -3.27 15.40 -6.19
N LEU A 97 -2.98 14.23 -6.80
CA LEU A 97 -1.84 13.38 -6.49
C LEU A 97 -1.05 13.12 -7.77
N TRP A 98 0.23 13.44 -7.77
CA TRP A 98 1.15 13.10 -8.85
C TRP A 98 1.89 11.83 -8.48
N PHE A 99 1.92 10.89 -9.39
CA PHE A 99 2.56 9.60 -9.16
C PHE A 99 3.26 9.09 -10.42
N GLU A 100 4.27 8.29 -10.22
CA GLU A 100 4.92 7.53 -11.28
C GLU A 100 4.33 6.12 -11.35
N HIS A 101 4.06 5.65 -12.55
CA HIS A 101 3.61 4.30 -12.82
C HIS A 101 4.04 3.89 -14.24
N ASP A 102 4.70 2.74 -14.36
CA ASP A 102 5.27 2.23 -15.62
C ASP A 102 6.22 3.24 -16.30
N GLY A 103 7.09 3.90 -15.51
CA GLY A 103 8.05 4.87 -16.00
C GLY A 103 7.43 6.17 -16.53
N ARG A 104 6.16 6.44 -16.22
CA ARG A 104 5.45 7.64 -16.65
C ARG A 104 4.87 8.39 -15.48
N SER A 105 4.99 9.71 -15.52
CA SER A 105 4.31 10.59 -14.57
C SER A 105 2.81 10.67 -14.93
N LYS A 106 1.97 10.44 -13.91
CA LYS A 106 0.51 10.46 -14.00
C LYS A 106 -0.08 11.36 -12.94
N LEU A 107 -1.33 11.75 -13.11
CA LEU A 107 -2.09 12.59 -12.20
C LEU A 107 -3.39 11.88 -11.79
N LEU A 108 -3.66 11.81 -10.48
CA LEU A 108 -4.98 11.51 -9.96
C LEU A 108 -5.64 12.82 -9.48
N ARG A 109 -6.80 13.14 -10.05
CA ARG A 109 -7.69 14.20 -9.55
C ARG A 109 -8.76 13.58 -8.67
N CYS A 110 -8.95 14.13 -7.47
CA CYS A 110 -9.94 13.62 -6.51
C CYS A 110 -10.48 14.76 -5.63
N GLN A 111 -11.63 14.54 -4.99
CA GLN A 111 -12.22 15.54 -4.08
C GLN A 111 -11.56 15.47 -2.70
N ARG A 112 -11.14 14.28 -2.28
CA ARG A 112 -10.50 14.01 -0.98
C ARG A 112 -9.31 13.11 -1.15
N ILE A 113 -8.34 13.26 -0.23
CA ILE A 113 -7.14 12.43 -0.16
C ILE A 113 -7.08 11.79 1.22
N VAL A 114 -6.82 10.49 1.25
CA VAL A 114 -6.49 9.74 2.47
C VAL A 114 -5.03 9.35 2.37
N LEU A 115 -4.23 9.77 3.34
CA LEU A 115 -2.82 9.41 3.42
C LEU A 115 -2.66 8.25 4.41
N ALA A 116 -2.23 7.09 3.91
CA ALA A 116 -1.93 5.89 4.68
C ALA A 116 -0.59 5.27 4.22
N PRO A 117 0.50 6.06 4.09
CA PRO A 117 1.76 5.62 3.50
C PRO A 117 2.52 4.63 4.39
N GLY A 118 2.05 4.39 5.61
CA GLY A 118 2.75 3.56 6.58
C GLY A 118 3.96 4.26 7.20
N ALA A 119 4.89 3.46 7.68
CA ALA A 119 6.14 3.93 8.28
C ALA A 119 7.28 2.96 7.96
N TYR A 120 8.49 3.50 7.94
CA TYR A 120 9.73 2.73 7.84
C TYR A 120 10.53 2.91 9.13
N ASP A 121 11.24 1.86 9.52
CA ASP A 121 12.16 1.94 10.65
C ASP A 121 13.29 2.92 10.32
N ARG A 122 13.55 3.83 11.23
CA ARG A 122 14.72 4.69 11.15
C ARG A 122 15.91 3.98 11.77
N CYS A 123 16.81 3.47 10.93
CA CYS A 123 18.08 2.91 11.41
C CYS A 123 18.98 4.02 11.93
N ILE A 124 19.25 4.02 13.24
CA ILE A 124 20.20 4.93 13.88
C ILE A 124 21.49 4.13 14.07
N PRO A 125 22.62 4.53 13.44
CA PRO A 125 23.90 3.85 13.59
C PRO A 125 24.38 3.86 15.03
N PHE A 126 24.84 2.70 15.51
CA PHE A 126 25.54 2.53 16.79
C PHE A 126 26.68 1.51 16.61
N PRO A 127 27.70 1.45 17.47
CA PRO A 127 28.76 0.47 17.33
C PRO A 127 28.20 -0.95 17.27
N GLY A 128 28.46 -1.67 16.16
CA GLY A 128 27.97 -3.03 15.94
C GLY A 128 26.63 -3.15 15.21
N TRP A 129 25.99 -2.07 14.76
CA TRP A 129 24.68 -2.10 14.07
C TRP A 129 24.68 -2.90 12.75
N THR A 130 25.87 -3.14 12.17
CA THR A 130 26.06 -3.92 10.93
C THR A 130 26.39 -5.39 11.18
N LEU A 131 26.46 -5.85 12.45
CA LEU A 131 26.76 -7.24 12.75
C LEU A 131 25.60 -8.15 12.34
N PRO A 132 25.88 -9.37 11.90
CA PRO A 132 24.84 -10.37 11.64
C PRO A 132 23.95 -10.57 12.86
N GLY A 133 22.63 -10.63 12.65
CA GLY A 133 21.63 -10.78 13.71
C GLY A 133 21.19 -9.48 14.37
N VAL A 134 21.82 -8.33 14.06
CA VAL A 134 21.33 -7.03 14.48
C VAL A 134 20.30 -6.54 13.45
N VAL A 135 19.06 -6.47 13.89
CA VAL A 135 17.91 -6.07 13.03
C VAL A 135 17.06 -5.04 13.74
N THR A 136 16.28 -4.28 13.00
CA THR A 136 15.31 -3.35 13.56
C THR A 136 14.10 -4.10 14.14
N ALA A 137 13.33 -3.45 15.00
CA ALA A 137 12.11 -4.05 15.58
C ALA A 137 11.09 -4.42 14.49
N GLY A 138 10.93 -3.58 13.46
CA GLY A 138 10.03 -3.87 12.34
C GLY A 138 10.52 -5.03 11.47
N ALA A 139 11.84 -5.15 11.26
CA ALA A 139 12.39 -6.30 10.56
C ALA A 139 12.14 -7.59 11.35
N LEU A 140 12.33 -7.58 12.67
CA LEU A 140 12.08 -8.74 13.53
C LEU A 140 10.60 -9.18 13.49
N GLN A 141 9.68 -8.24 13.36
CA GLN A 141 8.24 -8.54 13.31
C GLN A 141 7.83 -9.32 12.05
N VAL A 142 8.59 -9.19 10.96
CA VAL A 142 8.25 -9.78 9.65
C VAL A 142 9.18 -10.93 9.24
N MET A 143 10.15 -11.28 10.10
CA MET A 143 11.03 -12.46 9.97
C MET A 143 10.37 -13.69 10.56
#